data_b11889dec66ac5afd2485e34e654df55
#
_entry.id   b11889dec66ac5afd2485e34e654df55
#
_cell.length_a   1.000
_cell.length_b   1.000
_cell.length_c   1.000
_cell.angle_alpha   90.00
_cell.angle_beta   90.00
_cell.angle_gamma   90.00
#
_symmetry.space_group_name_H-M   'P 1'
#
loop_
_entity.id
_entity.type
_entity.pdbx_description
1 polymer ?
#
loop_
_entity_poly.entity_id
_entity_poly.type
_entity_poly.pdbx_seq_one_letter_code
_entity_poly.pdbx_strand_id
1 'polypeptide(L)'
;SEGSPIKVGCQSVYRADTAVGGNFGAFTTNRPASSMVAAGCETTIIGHCEERNDKMGILAEAGVTDTDAVNRLLNQEIKCAISRGMTVLYCIGEKSEEQEQWQEVLGKQLEIGLKDVDTSKVVIAYEPIWSIGPGKTPADKEYITKIAKFVKEKTGGMDVVYGGGLKQANAAMLASIDEIDGGLIALTRFQGEIGYYPEEYLEIIQLYMEG
;
A
#
# COMPACT_ATOMS: atom_id res chain seq x y z
N SER A 1 10.72 15.45 12.40
CA SER A 1 10.56 15.29 13.85
C SER A 1 11.88 14.79 14.45
N GLU A 2 12.72 15.74 14.83
CA GLU A 2 14.03 15.43 15.43
C GLU A 2 13.82 14.56 16.69
N GLY A 3 14.46 13.37 16.74
CA GLY A 3 14.35 12.43 17.86
C GLY A 3 13.11 11.52 17.88
N SER A 4 12.20 11.62 16.92
CA SER A 4 11.05 10.71 16.82
C SER A 4 11.41 9.45 15.99
N PRO A 5 10.94 8.26 16.39
CA PRO A 5 11.08 7.06 15.57
C PRO A 5 10.14 7.06 14.34
N ILE A 6 9.21 8.02 14.28
CA ILE A 6 8.21 8.13 13.21
C ILE A 6 8.89 8.65 11.95
N LYS A 7 8.78 7.91 10.86
CA LYS A 7 9.26 8.30 9.54
C LYS A 7 8.16 9.04 8.78
N VAL A 8 8.57 10.06 8.03
CA VAL A 8 7.66 10.81 7.15
C VAL A 8 7.56 10.06 5.82
N GLY A 9 6.34 9.89 5.32
CA GLY A 9 6.05 9.27 4.05
C GLY A 9 5.25 10.16 3.11
N CYS A 10 5.29 9.86 1.81
CA CYS A 10 4.44 10.49 0.82
C CYS A 10 3.45 9.48 0.21
N GLN A 11 2.40 10.03 -0.40
CA GLN A 11 1.38 9.27 -1.11
C GLN A 11 1.76 9.19 -2.59
N SER A 12 2.45 8.11 -2.94
CA SER A 12 3.01 7.79 -4.24
C SER A 12 4.13 8.73 -4.73
N VAL A 13 4.85 8.28 -5.76
CA VAL A 13 5.86 9.04 -6.50
C VAL A 13 5.64 8.88 -7.99
N TYR A 14 6.20 9.77 -8.79
CA TYR A 14 6.10 9.67 -10.24
C TYR A 14 6.96 8.52 -10.78
N ARG A 15 6.49 7.89 -11.88
CA ARG A 15 7.14 6.75 -12.55
C ARG A 15 8.45 7.08 -13.30
N ALA A 16 8.92 8.31 -13.21
CA ALA A 16 10.21 8.74 -13.76
C ALA A 16 10.90 9.70 -12.79
N ASP A 17 12.22 9.79 -12.90
CA ASP A 17 13.02 10.65 -12.03
C ASP A 17 14.19 11.26 -12.84
N THR A 18 14.97 12.10 -12.17
CA THR A 18 16.18 12.69 -12.75
C THR A 18 17.21 11.62 -13.10
N ALA A 19 17.91 11.80 -14.22
CA ALA A 19 18.98 10.91 -14.65
C ALA A 19 20.15 11.70 -15.20
N VAL A 20 21.37 11.20 -14.98
CA VAL A 20 22.59 11.81 -15.55
C VAL A 20 22.56 11.67 -17.07
N GLY A 21 22.70 12.79 -17.77
CA GLY A 21 22.64 12.84 -19.24
C GLY A 21 21.24 12.61 -19.84
N GLY A 22 20.19 12.56 -18.98
CA GLY A 22 18.81 12.35 -19.40
C GLY A 22 17.87 13.42 -18.84
N ASN A 23 16.80 12.98 -18.18
CA ASN A 23 15.83 13.89 -17.58
C ASN A 23 16.45 14.71 -16.44
N PHE A 24 16.40 16.05 -16.51
CA PHE A 24 16.96 16.94 -15.50
C PHE A 24 15.94 17.56 -14.56
N GLY A 25 14.70 17.04 -14.52
CA GLY A 25 13.79 17.23 -13.38
C GLY A 25 12.66 18.24 -13.54
N ALA A 26 12.34 18.70 -14.76
CA ALA A 26 11.16 19.52 -15.01
C ALA A 26 9.88 18.65 -15.04
N PHE A 27 9.54 18.02 -13.93
CA PHE A 27 8.36 17.15 -13.80
C PHE A 27 7.12 17.95 -13.38
N THR A 28 6.74 18.95 -14.17
CA THR A 28 5.57 19.79 -13.88
C THR A 28 4.34 18.92 -13.59
N THR A 29 3.63 19.21 -12.50
CA THR A 29 2.49 18.46 -11.96
C THR A 29 2.77 17.09 -11.35
N ASN A 30 4.00 16.56 -11.46
CA ASN A 30 4.37 15.25 -10.91
C ASN A 30 5.33 15.38 -9.72
N ARG A 31 5.43 14.34 -8.92
CA ARG A 31 6.24 14.27 -7.70
C ARG A 31 7.30 13.18 -7.85
N PRO A 32 8.46 13.44 -8.47
CA PRO A 32 9.52 12.46 -8.56
C PRO A 32 10.06 12.07 -7.18
N ALA A 33 10.55 10.84 -7.04
CA ALA A 33 11.07 10.33 -5.77
C ALA A 33 12.20 11.20 -5.21
N SER A 34 13.09 11.74 -6.08
CA SER A 34 14.15 12.67 -5.67
C SER A 34 13.62 13.92 -4.97
N SER A 35 12.50 14.49 -5.45
CA SER A 35 11.88 15.65 -4.81
C SER A 35 11.26 15.31 -3.46
N MET A 36 10.66 14.14 -3.33
CA MET A 36 10.08 13.69 -2.06
C MET A 36 11.16 13.41 -1.02
N VAL A 37 12.26 12.78 -1.41
CA VAL A 37 13.42 12.59 -0.52
C VAL A 37 14.01 13.94 -0.10
N ALA A 38 14.15 14.90 -1.02
CA ALA A 38 14.61 16.25 -0.70
C ALA A 38 13.67 17.01 0.27
N ALA A 39 12.37 16.68 0.24
CA ALA A 39 11.38 17.19 1.18
C ALA A 39 11.36 16.44 2.54
N GLY A 40 12.22 15.44 2.72
CA GLY A 40 12.35 14.67 3.96
C GLY A 40 11.50 13.42 4.04
N CYS A 41 10.91 12.95 2.93
CA CYS A 41 10.19 11.67 2.91
C CYS A 41 11.16 10.50 2.83
N GLU A 42 11.03 9.56 3.75
CA GLU A 42 11.80 8.31 3.80
C GLU A 42 11.01 7.12 3.25
N THR A 43 9.68 7.24 3.20
CA THR A 43 8.76 6.17 2.81
C THR A 43 7.74 6.68 1.78
N THR A 44 7.13 5.75 1.05
CA THR A 44 6.01 6.07 0.14
C THR A 44 5.01 4.93 0.09
N ILE A 45 3.73 5.26 -0.11
CA ILE A 45 2.67 4.28 -0.41
C ILE A 45 2.48 4.28 -1.92
N ILE A 46 2.52 3.11 -2.56
CA ILE A 46 2.32 2.95 -4.01
C ILE A 46 1.32 1.83 -4.25
N GLY A 47 0.40 2.04 -5.19
CA GLY A 47 -0.57 1.03 -5.61
C GLY A 47 -1.83 0.98 -4.76
N HIS A 48 -2.08 1.96 -3.89
CA HIS A 48 -3.36 2.11 -3.18
C HIS A 48 -4.54 2.03 -4.15
N CYS A 49 -5.68 1.52 -3.69
CA CYS A 49 -6.85 1.31 -4.54
C CYS A 49 -7.29 2.57 -5.30
N GLU A 50 -7.19 3.75 -4.70
CA GLU A 50 -7.48 5.03 -5.37
C GLU A 50 -6.50 5.31 -6.51
N GLU A 51 -5.21 5.09 -6.32
CA GLU A 51 -4.19 5.26 -7.35
C GLU A 51 -4.40 4.27 -8.51
N ARG A 52 -4.72 3.01 -8.21
CA ARG A 52 -5.05 2.01 -9.23
C ARG A 52 -6.30 2.41 -10.03
N ASN A 53 -7.33 2.89 -9.36
CA ASN A 53 -8.56 3.34 -9.99
C ASN A 53 -8.34 4.57 -10.87
N ASP A 54 -7.56 5.55 -10.42
CA ASP A 54 -7.21 6.74 -11.22
C ASP A 54 -6.45 6.33 -12.50
N LYS A 55 -5.39 5.55 -12.37
CA LYS A 55 -4.61 5.05 -13.51
C LYS A 55 -5.47 4.24 -14.48
N MET A 56 -6.33 3.36 -13.96
CA MET A 56 -7.24 2.57 -14.79
C MET A 56 -8.27 3.44 -15.50
N GLY A 57 -8.79 4.48 -14.83
CA GLY A 57 -9.69 5.46 -15.43
C GLY A 57 -9.07 6.16 -16.64
N ILE A 58 -7.82 6.65 -16.49
CA ILE A 58 -7.07 7.28 -17.59
C ILE A 58 -6.86 6.30 -18.75
N LEU A 59 -6.52 5.05 -18.48
CA LEU A 59 -6.33 4.03 -19.51
C LEU A 59 -7.65 3.68 -20.22
N ALA A 60 -8.75 3.63 -19.48
CA ALA A 60 -10.08 3.34 -20.01
C ALA A 60 -10.57 4.42 -20.99
N GLU A 61 -10.27 5.71 -20.73
CA GLU A 61 -10.56 6.81 -21.68
C GLU A 61 -9.83 6.60 -23.03
N ALA A 62 -8.68 5.93 -23.02
CA ALA A 62 -7.96 5.55 -24.23
C ALA A 62 -8.38 4.18 -24.81
N GLY A 63 -9.45 3.57 -24.28
CA GLY A 63 -9.94 2.24 -24.71
C GLY A 63 -9.08 1.06 -24.23
N VAL A 64 -8.20 1.26 -23.24
CA VAL A 64 -7.36 0.22 -22.68
C VAL A 64 -8.04 -0.35 -21.42
N THR A 65 -8.26 -1.67 -21.40
CA THR A 65 -8.87 -2.40 -20.26
C THR A 65 -7.89 -3.36 -19.58
N ASP A 66 -6.63 -3.37 -20.01
CA ASP A 66 -5.57 -4.22 -19.47
C ASP A 66 -5.11 -3.73 -18.10
N THR A 67 -5.52 -4.44 -17.02
CA THR A 67 -5.12 -4.14 -15.63
C THR A 67 -3.63 -4.35 -15.41
N ASP A 68 -2.96 -5.20 -16.20
CA ASP A 68 -1.51 -5.39 -16.11
C ASP A 68 -0.73 -4.13 -16.52
N ALA A 69 -1.34 -3.26 -17.33
CA ALA A 69 -0.76 -1.95 -17.65
C ALA A 69 -0.61 -1.09 -16.38
N VAL A 70 -1.59 -1.11 -15.47
CA VAL A 70 -1.50 -0.44 -14.17
C VAL A 70 -0.36 -1.02 -13.34
N ASN A 71 -0.26 -2.35 -13.25
CA ASN A 71 0.82 -3.01 -12.50
C ASN A 71 2.21 -2.64 -13.04
N ARG A 72 2.36 -2.52 -14.36
CA ARG A 72 3.62 -2.06 -15.00
C ARG A 72 3.94 -0.60 -14.67
N LEU A 73 2.95 0.29 -14.61
CA LEU A 73 3.15 1.69 -14.20
C LEU A 73 3.60 1.78 -12.74
N LEU A 74 2.95 1.04 -11.85
CA LEU A 74 3.32 0.99 -10.43
C LEU A 74 4.71 0.39 -10.22
N ASN A 75 5.11 -0.62 -11.00
CA ASN A 75 6.48 -1.14 -10.98
C ASN A 75 7.53 -0.06 -11.27
N GLN A 76 7.26 0.83 -12.24
CA GLN A 76 8.17 1.96 -12.53
C GLN A 76 8.26 2.93 -11.34
N GLU A 77 7.15 3.22 -10.67
CA GLU A 77 7.11 4.08 -9.48
C GLU A 77 7.89 3.45 -8.32
N ILE A 78 7.70 2.15 -8.07
CA ILE A 78 8.45 1.40 -7.05
C ILE A 78 9.95 1.47 -7.35
N LYS A 79 10.38 1.22 -8.60
CA LYS A 79 11.79 1.32 -8.99
C LYS A 79 12.36 2.72 -8.77
N CYS A 80 11.59 3.77 -9.08
CA CYS A 80 12.00 5.15 -8.81
C CYS A 80 12.19 5.39 -7.30
N ALA A 81 11.24 4.97 -6.45
CA ALA A 81 11.33 5.11 -5.00
C ALA A 81 12.54 4.35 -4.43
N ILE A 82 12.71 3.08 -4.79
CA ILE A 82 13.82 2.22 -4.33
C ILE A 82 15.17 2.80 -4.77
N SER A 83 15.28 3.30 -6.00
CA SER A 83 16.52 3.93 -6.50
C SER A 83 16.96 5.16 -5.68
N ARG A 84 16.03 5.79 -4.96
CA ARG A 84 16.29 6.92 -4.05
C ARG A 84 16.38 6.51 -2.58
N GLY A 85 16.39 5.20 -2.31
CA GLY A 85 16.56 4.65 -0.96
C GLY A 85 15.31 4.68 -0.09
N MET A 86 14.14 5.00 -0.65
CA MET A 86 12.87 5.01 0.08
C MET A 86 12.41 3.59 0.43
N THR A 87 11.70 3.46 1.55
CA THR A 87 10.90 2.27 1.84
C THR A 87 9.54 2.40 1.14
N VAL A 88 9.08 1.35 0.50
CA VAL A 88 7.81 1.32 -0.23
C VAL A 88 6.79 0.44 0.49
N LEU A 89 5.63 1.00 0.82
CA LEU A 89 4.42 0.23 1.12
C LEU A 89 3.70 -0.01 -0.20
N TYR A 90 3.81 -1.24 -0.71
CA TYR A 90 3.17 -1.62 -1.96
C TYR A 90 1.80 -2.22 -1.70
N CYS A 91 0.75 -1.49 -2.06
CA CYS A 91 -0.63 -1.88 -1.89
C CYS A 91 -1.08 -2.85 -2.99
N ILE A 92 -1.63 -3.97 -2.56
CA ILE A 92 -2.29 -4.97 -3.41
C ILE A 92 -3.66 -5.28 -2.85
N GLY A 93 -4.59 -5.64 -3.72
CA GLY A 93 -5.94 -6.00 -3.29
C GLY A 93 -6.83 -6.38 -4.45
N GLU A 94 -7.89 -7.12 -4.13
CA GLU A 94 -8.91 -7.55 -5.07
C GLU A 94 -10.23 -6.81 -4.81
N LYS A 95 -11.02 -6.63 -5.86
CA LYS A 95 -12.37 -6.08 -5.81
C LYS A 95 -13.41 -7.17 -5.51
N SER A 96 -14.67 -6.77 -5.27
CA SER A 96 -15.78 -7.72 -5.02
C SER A 96 -15.94 -8.73 -6.14
N GLU A 97 -15.88 -8.28 -7.38
CA GLU A 97 -16.01 -9.12 -8.57
C GLU A 97 -14.81 -10.03 -8.83
N GLU A 98 -13.69 -9.78 -8.16
CA GLU A 98 -12.44 -10.51 -8.31
C GLU A 98 -12.20 -11.54 -7.19
N GLN A 99 -13.08 -11.61 -6.18
CA GLN A 99 -12.89 -12.48 -4.99
C GLN A 99 -12.75 -13.97 -5.33
N GLU A 100 -13.41 -14.48 -6.36
CA GLU A 100 -13.25 -15.87 -6.79
C GLU A 100 -11.90 -16.12 -7.47
N GLN A 101 -11.28 -15.08 -7.99
CA GLN A 101 -9.99 -15.12 -8.73
C GLN A 101 -8.87 -14.41 -7.98
N TRP A 102 -9.03 -14.21 -6.67
CA TRP A 102 -8.10 -13.42 -5.85
C TRP A 102 -6.62 -13.86 -6.00
N GLN A 103 -6.36 -15.17 -6.14
CA GLN A 103 -4.99 -15.69 -6.30
C GLN A 103 -4.35 -15.23 -7.61
N GLU A 104 -5.11 -15.19 -8.69
CA GLU A 104 -4.62 -14.71 -9.98
C GLU A 104 -4.40 -13.19 -9.92
N VAL A 105 -5.36 -12.45 -9.38
CA VAL A 105 -5.31 -10.98 -9.26
C VAL A 105 -4.11 -10.55 -8.42
N LEU A 106 -4.01 -11.04 -7.19
CA LEU A 106 -2.90 -10.69 -6.29
C LEU A 106 -1.56 -11.22 -6.80
N GLY A 107 -1.55 -12.43 -7.37
CA GLY A 107 -0.36 -13.02 -7.98
C GLY A 107 0.21 -12.13 -9.09
N LYS A 108 -0.62 -11.62 -10.00
CA LYS A 108 -0.21 -10.69 -11.06
C LYS A 108 0.25 -9.34 -10.52
N GLN A 109 -0.44 -8.82 -9.50
CA GLN A 109 -0.03 -7.57 -8.85
C GLN A 109 1.38 -7.71 -8.25
N LEU A 110 1.69 -8.82 -7.58
CA LEU A 110 3.01 -9.08 -7.02
C LEU A 110 4.05 -9.34 -8.12
N GLU A 111 3.78 -10.24 -9.06
CA GLU A 111 4.72 -10.63 -10.11
C GLU A 111 5.14 -9.45 -10.98
N ILE A 112 4.18 -8.65 -11.45
CA ILE A 112 4.45 -7.53 -12.33
C ILE A 112 4.97 -6.32 -11.56
N GLY A 113 4.34 -6.02 -10.42
CA GLY A 113 4.70 -4.87 -9.59
C GLY A 113 6.09 -4.96 -8.98
N LEU A 114 6.54 -6.15 -8.63
CA LEU A 114 7.86 -6.38 -8.03
C LEU A 114 8.92 -6.88 -9.02
N LYS A 115 8.59 -6.94 -10.31
CA LYS A 115 9.53 -7.40 -11.34
C LYS A 115 10.80 -6.56 -11.37
N ASP A 116 11.96 -7.20 -11.17
CA ASP A 116 13.29 -6.56 -11.16
C ASP A 116 13.41 -5.43 -10.13
N VAL A 117 12.75 -5.56 -8.98
CA VAL A 117 12.82 -4.64 -7.83
C VAL A 117 13.71 -5.24 -6.74
N ASP A 118 14.54 -4.41 -6.11
CA ASP A 118 15.16 -4.76 -4.83
C ASP A 118 14.09 -4.70 -3.73
N THR A 119 13.61 -5.85 -3.30
CA THR A 119 12.50 -5.98 -2.35
C THR A 119 12.90 -5.78 -0.89
N SER A 120 14.19 -5.58 -0.59
CA SER A 120 14.70 -5.40 0.79
C SER A 120 14.09 -4.20 1.53
N LYS A 121 13.49 -3.26 0.80
CA LYS A 121 12.81 -2.07 1.31
C LYS A 121 11.34 -2.00 0.91
N VAL A 122 10.73 -3.13 0.59
CA VAL A 122 9.31 -3.20 0.24
C VAL A 122 8.55 -3.95 1.32
N VAL A 123 7.45 -3.36 1.76
CA VAL A 123 6.43 -3.98 2.63
C VAL A 123 5.15 -4.10 1.82
N ILE A 124 4.49 -5.24 1.87
CA ILE A 124 3.23 -5.45 1.17
C ILE A 124 2.08 -4.98 2.06
N ALA A 125 1.23 -4.10 1.55
CA ALA A 125 0.00 -3.69 2.20
C ALA A 125 -1.19 -4.38 1.52
N TYR A 126 -1.83 -5.31 2.21
CA TYR A 126 -3.01 -5.99 1.66
C TYR A 126 -4.28 -5.20 1.93
N GLU A 127 -4.97 -4.78 0.89
CA GLU A 127 -6.22 -4.03 0.91
C GLU A 127 -7.38 -4.88 0.37
N PRO A 128 -8.23 -5.49 1.22
CA PRO A 128 -9.48 -6.12 0.76
C PRO A 128 -10.45 -5.03 0.30
N ILE A 129 -10.35 -4.58 -0.97
CA ILE A 129 -11.05 -3.39 -1.51
C ILE A 129 -12.56 -3.51 -1.33
N TRP A 130 -13.09 -4.72 -1.41
CA TRP A 130 -14.51 -5.02 -1.21
C TRP A 130 -15.00 -4.76 0.23
N SER A 131 -14.11 -4.76 1.22
CA SER A 131 -14.42 -4.59 2.64
C SER A 131 -14.15 -3.16 3.16
N ILE A 132 -13.59 -2.27 2.33
CA ILE A 132 -13.21 -0.92 2.73
C ILE A 132 -14.35 0.06 2.47
N GLY A 133 -14.62 0.92 3.44
CA GLY A 133 -15.59 2.01 3.34
C GLY A 133 -16.81 1.88 4.26
N PRO A 134 -17.61 2.93 4.35
CA PRO A 134 -18.80 2.96 5.19
C PRO A 134 -19.82 1.86 4.80
N GLY A 135 -20.33 1.14 5.79
CA GLY A 135 -21.34 0.09 5.60
C GLY A 135 -20.82 -1.22 5.01
N LYS A 136 -19.51 -1.35 4.79
CA LYS A 136 -18.90 -2.61 4.36
C LYS A 136 -18.65 -3.55 5.54
N THR A 137 -18.71 -4.85 5.27
CA THR A 137 -18.34 -5.87 6.25
C THR A 137 -16.83 -6.07 6.19
N PRO A 138 -16.10 -5.91 7.31
CA PRO A 138 -14.66 -6.18 7.36
C PRO A 138 -14.35 -7.63 6.97
N ALA A 139 -13.17 -7.85 6.38
CA ALA A 139 -12.66 -9.18 6.15
C ALA A 139 -12.45 -9.90 7.50
N ASP A 140 -12.78 -11.18 7.56
CA ASP A 140 -12.59 -11.99 8.76
C ASP A 140 -11.15 -12.50 8.90
N LYS A 141 -10.84 -13.01 10.10
CA LYS A 141 -9.51 -13.52 10.43
C LYS A 141 -9.04 -14.61 9.47
N GLU A 142 -9.91 -15.54 9.12
CA GLU A 142 -9.57 -16.68 8.25
C GLU A 142 -9.19 -16.21 6.85
N TYR A 143 -9.97 -15.29 6.31
CA TYR A 143 -9.70 -14.72 4.99
C TYR A 143 -8.38 -13.93 4.97
N ILE A 144 -8.16 -13.07 5.96
CA ILE A 144 -6.92 -12.28 6.07
C ILE A 144 -5.71 -13.21 6.19
N THR A 145 -5.78 -14.22 7.06
CA THR A 145 -4.72 -15.22 7.24
C THR A 145 -4.40 -15.94 5.94
N LYS A 146 -5.44 -16.38 5.21
CA LYS A 146 -5.28 -17.06 3.93
C LYS A 146 -4.54 -16.20 2.90
N ILE A 147 -4.90 -14.93 2.80
CA ILE A 147 -4.24 -13.99 1.87
C ILE A 147 -2.80 -13.71 2.31
N ALA A 148 -2.57 -13.43 3.59
CA ALA A 148 -1.23 -13.13 4.09
C ALA A 148 -0.26 -14.31 3.89
N LYS A 149 -0.69 -15.55 4.13
CA LYS A 149 0.08 -16.77 3.80
C LYS A 149 0.46 -16.83 2.33
N PHE A 150 -0.51 -16.63 1.44
CA PHE A 150 -0.25 -16.63 0.01
C PHE A 150 0.77 -15.55 -0.38
N VAL A 151 0.63 -14.34 0.16
CA VAL A 151 1.58 -13.25 -0.13
C VAL A 151 2.98 -13.61 0.36
N LYS A 152 3.13 -14.08 1.60
CA LYS A 152 4.44 -14.51 2.15
C LYS A 152 5.05 -15.65 1.32
N GLU A 153 4.27 -16.64 0.90
CA GLU A 153 4.73 -17.73 0.02
C GLU A 153 5.22 -17.20 -1.33
N LYS A 154 4.46 -16.29 -1.95
CA LYS A 154 4.79 -15.73 -3.26
C LYS A 154 6.00 -14.79 -3.24
N THR A 155 6.23 -14.12 -2.11
CA THR A 155 7.29 -13.11 -1.97
C THR A 155 8.54 -13.62 -1.24
N GLY A 156 8.54 -14.85 -0.78
CA GLY A 156 9.65 -15.40 0.01
C GLY A 156 9.73 -14.85 1.44
N GLY A 157 8.59 -14.44 2.01
CA GLY A 157 8.48 -14.02 3.42
C GLY A 157 8.58 -12.52 3.67
N MET A 158 8.26 -11.68 2.68
CA MET A 158 8.19 -10.22 2.89
C MET A 158 7.17 -9.87 3.98
N ASP A 159 7.41 -8.74 4.66
CA ASP A 159 6.45 -8.20 5.63
C ASP A 159 5.12 -7.86 4.96
N VAL A 160 4.02 -8.22 5.64
CA VAL A 160 2.65 -7.98 5.18
C VAL A 160 1.90 -7.17 6.23
N VAL A 161 1.41 -5.99 5.86
CA VAL A 161 0.56 -5.18 6.73
C VAL A 161 -0.89 -5.18 6.22
N TYR A 162 -1.85 -5.13 7.15
CA TYR A 162 -3.26 -5.08 6.80
C TYR A 162 -3.70 -3.67 6.40
N GLY A 163 -4.14 -3.50 5.16
CA GLY A 163 -4.59 -2.23 4.57
C GLY A 163 -6.10 -2.01 4.60
N GLY A 164 -6.89 -2.96 5.14
CA GLY A 164 -8.34 -2.83 5.26
C GLY A 164 -8.82 -1.98 6.44
N GLY A 165 -7.92 -1.23 7.07
CA GLY A 165 -8.19 -0.36 8.22
C GLY A 165 -8.00 -1.07 9.56
N LEU A 166 -6.85 -0.83 10.18
CA LEU A 166 -6.60 -1.19 11.58
C LEU A 166 -7.35 -0.20 12.47
N LYS A 167 -8.14 -0.70 13.42
CA LYS A 167 -8.96 0.08 14.35
C LYS A 167 -9.15 -0.67 15.68
N GLN A 168 -9.64 0.01 16.71
CA GLN A 168 -9.88 -0.58 18.04
C GLN A 168 -10.60 -1.94 17.98
N ALA A 169 -11.66 -2.05 17.17
CA ALA A 169 -12.49 -3.25 17.09
C ALA A 169 -11.80 -4.49 16.50
N ASN A 170 -10.68 -4.34 15.76
CA ASN A 170 -9.99 -5.45 15.12
C ASN A 170 -8.51 -5.57 15.48
N ALA A 171 -7.97 -4.68 16.30
CA ALA A 171 -6.55 -4.61 16.61
C ALA A 171 -6.02 -5.93 17.20
N ALA A 172 -6.65 -6.44 18.26
CA ALA A 172 -6.25 -7.70 18.89
C ALA A 172 -6.41 -8.91 17.96
N MET A 173 -7.46 -8.92 17.12
CA MET A 173 -7.66 -9.99 16.13
C MET A 173 -6.53 -9.98 15.09
N LEU A 174 -6.16 -8.82 14.57
CA LEU A 174 -5.08 -8.68 13.59
C LEU A 174 -3.72 -9.04 14.21
N ALA A 175 -3.44 -8.62 15.44
CA ALA A 175 -2.24 -8.98 16.18
C ALA A 175 -2.09 -10.50 16.39
N SER A 176 -3.22 -11.22 16.47
CA SER A 176 -3.23 -12.69 16.63
C SER A 176 -3.03 -13.48 15.33
N ILE A 177 -2.68 -12.81 14.22
CA ILE A 177 -2.36 -13.44 12.92
C ILE A 177 -0.85 -13.39 12.72
N ASP A 178 -0.20 -14.54 12.81
CA ASP A 178 1.28 -14.64 12.72
C ASP A 178 1.85 -14.11 11.39
N GLU A 179 1.05 -14.11 10.32
CA GLU A 179 1.46 -13.68 9.00
C GLU A 179 1.27 -12.15 8.76
N ILE A 180 0.68 -11.43 9.72
CA ILE A 180 0.47 -9.99 9.65
C ILE A 180 1.48 -9.26 10.54
N ASP A 181 2.30 -8.43 9.93
CA ASP A 181 3.39 -7.70 10.58
C ASP A 181 2.99 -6.28 11.01
N GLY A 182 1.75 -5.86 10.77
CA GLY A 182 1.24 -4.53 11.12
C GLY A 182 -0.06 -4.16 10.41
N GLY A 183 -0.43 -2.87 10.48
CA GLY A 183 -1.65 -2.39 9.82
C GLY A 183 -1.59 -0.90 9.46
N LEU A 184 -2.44 -0.49 8.53
CA LEU A 184 -2.61 0.89 8.14
C LEU A 184 -3.80 1.50 8.89
N ILE A 185 -3.61 2.72 9.39
CA ILE A 185 -4.63 3.51 10.08
C ILE A 185 -4.80 4.80 9.29
N ALA A 186 -5.92 4.95 8.57
CA ALA A 186 -6.25 6.18 7.86
C ALA A 186 -7.08 7.12 8.75
N LEU A 187 -8.18 6.59 9.30
CA LEU A 187 -9.05 7.28 10.24
C LEU A 187 -9.17 6.43 11.52
N THR A 188 -9.40 7.09 12.64
CA THR A 188 -9.64 6.40 13.92
C THR A 188 -11.12 6.34 14.25
N ARG A 189 -11.92 7.31 13.76
CA ARG A 189 -13.36 7.40 13.98
C ARG A 189 -14.12 7.42 12.66
N PHE A 190 -15.11 6.53 12.53
CA PHE A 190 -15.90 6.33 11.32
C PHE A 190 -17.40 6.71 11.49
N GLN A 191 -17.80 7.18 12.69
CA GLN A 191 -19.17 7.59 13.02
C GLN A 191 -19.14 8.89 13.82
N GLY A 192 -20.20 9.69 13.73
CA GLY A 192 -20.26 11.01 14.36
C GLY A 192 -19.32 12.00 13.68
N GLU A 193 -18.42 12.60 14.44
CA GLU A 193 -17.36 13.45 13.87
C GLU A 193 -16.25 12.56 13.30
N ILE A 194 -16.37 12.23 12.03
CA ILE A 194 -15.41 11.38 11.29
C ILE A 194 -14.06 12.08 11.23
N GLY A 195 -12.97 11.37 11.58
CA GLY A 195 -11.64 11.96 11.53
C GLY A 195 -10.55 11.08 12.11
N TYR A 196 -9.36 11.68 12.20
CA TYR A 196 -8.20 11.11 12.86
C TYR A 196 -7.99 11.80 14.22
N TYR A 197 -8.01 11.01 15.29
CA TYR A 197 -7.83 11.46 16.67
C TYR A 197 -6.58 10.81 17.26
N PRO A 198 -5.57 11.58 17.69
CA PRO A 198 -4.30 11.03 18.16
C PRO A 198 -4.44 10.06 19.35
N GLU A 199 -5.35 10.34 20.28
CA GLU A 199 -5.60 9.49 21.44
C GLU A 199 -6.14 8.12 21.02
N GLU A 200 -7.09 8.07 20.07
CA GLU A 200 -7.64 6.84 19.53
C GLU A 200 -6.59 6.06 18.71
N TYR A 201 -5.69 6.78 18.03
CA TYR A 201 -4.57 6.17 17.34
C TYR A 201 -3.62 5.45 18.31
N LEU A 202 -3.26 6.07 19.42
CA LEU A 202 -2.42 5.45 20.45
C LEU A 202 -3.10 4.25 21.10
N GLU A 203 -4.41 4.31 21.33
CA GLU A 203 -5.20 3.18 21.84
C GLU A 203 -5.21 2.00 20.87
N ILE A 204 -5.38 2.25 19.57
CA ILE A 204 -5.30 1.19 18.54
C ILE A 204 -3.91 0.52 18.56
N ILE A 205 -2.83 1.31 18.64
CA ILE A 205 -1.47 0.76 18.72
C ILE A 205 -1.32 -0.10 19.98
N GLN A 206 -1.77 0.39 21.13
CA GLN A 206 -1.69 -0.36 22.39
C GLN A 206 -2.42 -1.71 22.28
N LEU A 207 -3.67 -1.71 21.81
CA LEU A 207 -4.46 -2.93 21.61
C LEU A 207 -3.80 -3.91 20.62
N TYR A 208 -3.13 -3.41 19.59
CA TYR A 208 -2.40 -4.25 18.64
C TYR A 208 -1.15 -4.86 19.27
N MET A 209 -0.44 -4.13 20.12
CA MET A 209 0.80 -4.58 20.77
C MET A 209 0.56 -5.54 21.95
N GLU A 210 -0.63 -5.55 22.53
CA GLU A 210 -1.03 -6.41 23.66
C GLU A 210 -1.71 -7.71 23.22
N GLY A 211 -2.17 -7.81 21.97
CA GLY A 211 -2.83 -8.99 21.38
C GLY A 211 -1.87 -9.95 20.77
#